data_6bddb7b54c8ce99b6a40af32bc20dcf2
#
_entry.id   6bddb7b54c8ce99b6a40af32bc20dcf2
#
_cell.length_a   1.000
_cell.length_b   1.000
_cell.length_c   1.000
_cell.angle_alpha   90.00
_cell.angle_beta   90.00
_cell.angle_gamma   90.00
#
_symmetry.space_group_name_H-M   'P 1'
#
loop_
_entity.id
_entity.type
_entity.pdbx_description
1 polymer ?
#
loop_
_entity_poly.entity_id
_entity_poly.type
_entity_poly.pdbx_seq_one_letter_code
_entity_poly.pdbx_strand_id
1 'polypeptide(L)'
;MNTIAIIGGGASGMMAAIFAARKGAKVLLLEQNDRLGKKILVTGNGRCNYTNTYQDASCYRSEQPDFITRVLNQFPAEKVIAFFRELGIYPKDRNGYLYPYSDQASAIRDVLEQEVYRLGIDVRTETSCTGIQKTNERFSLQTSHGSLTVDQVILCNGSKAAPSTGSDGSGYALARQLGHQIIPVLPALCALHCTGKHFRAIAGIRAQGKVSLFVDGELTAADTGELQLTAYGISGIPVFQISRYASKALYKQKEVVAMLDFLPEYSVDEVKILLKERANRQPEKTAEQFFTGLFHEKLAAVWLKFTKIKKEKLCGDFTDADIQRLSWMIKEFKSPVIKTNSYEQAQICCGGVDTTQINPETMESRLVPGLYFAGELIDVDAICGGYNLTWAWTSGYVAGCSATSA
;
A
#
# COMPACT_ATOMS: atom_id res chain seq x y z
N MET A 1 -18.79 -33.80 -5.97
CA MET A 1 -17.63 -32.89 -6.15
C MET A 1 -18.07 -31.51 -5.67
N ASN A 2 -17.38 -30.97 -4.67
CA ASN A 2 -17.74 -29.68 -4.08
C ASN A 2 -17.45 -28.56 -5.08
N THR A 3 -18.40 -27.66 -5.33
CA THR A 3 -18.25 -26.54 -6.26
C THR A 3 -17.92 -25.27 -5.46
N ILE A 4 -16.75 -24.70 -5.72
CA ILE A 4 -16.27 -23.49 -5.04
C ILE A 4 -16.35 -22.31 -6.00
N ALA A 5 -17.08 -21.26 -5.64
CA ALA A 5 -17.04 -19.99 -6.36
C ALA A 5 -16.02 -19.06 -5.73
N ILE A 6 -15.15 -18.48 -6.56
CA ILE A 6 -14.18 -17.46 -6.16
C ILE A 6 -14.59 -16.15 -6.81
N ILE A 7 -14.81 -15.12 -6.03
CA ILE A 7 -15.30 -13.82 -6.50
C ILE A 7 -14.15 -12.82 -6.50
N GLY A 8 -13.67 -12.49 -7.70
CA GLY A 8 -12.52 -11.64 -7.98
C GLY A 8 -11.31 -12.43 -8.48
N GLY A 9 -10.93 -12.20 -9.74
CA GLY A 9 -9.80 -12.83 -10.43
C GLY A 9 -8.49 -12.08 -10.26
N GLY A 10 -8.29 -11.41 -9.11
CA GLY A 10 -7.04 -10.74 -8.75
C GLY A 10 -5.98 -11.69 -8.20
N ALA A 11 -4.97 -11.14 -7.54
CA ALA A 11 -3.85 -11.87 -6.95
C ALA A 11 -4.31 -13.02 -6.04
N SER A 12 -5.09 -12.69 -5.00
CA SER A 12 -5.58 -13.69 -4.04
C SER A 12 -6.56 -14.68 -4.66
N GLY A 13 -7.41 -14.21 -5.60
CA GLY A 13 -8.40 -15.08 -6.25
C GLY A 13 -7.77 -16.13 -7.17
N MET A 14 -6.78 -15.76 -7.97
CA MET A 14 -6.05 -16.73 -8.79
C MET A 14 -5.30 -17.76 -7.94
N MET A 15 -4.67 -17.32 -6.84
CA MET A 15 -4.03 -18.24 -5.89
C MET A 15 -5.04 -19.21 -5.26
N ALA A 16 -6.17 -18.70 -4.77
CA ALA A 16 -7.22 -19.55 -4.21
C ALA A 16 -7.74 -20.55 -5.23
N ALA A 17 -7.96 -20.11 -6.48
CA ALA A 17 -8.45 -20.96 -7.56
C ALA A 17 -7.46 -22.09 -7.92
N ILE A 18 -6.18 -21.76 -8.07
CA ILE A 18 -5.13 -22.72 -8.40
C ILE A 18 -5.04 -23.80 -7.30
N PHE A 19 -4.98 -23.39 -6.03
CA PHE A 19 -4.79 -24.35 -4.96
C PHE A 19 -6.04 -25.17 -4.63
N ALA A 20 -7.24 -24.61 -4.79
CA ALA A 20 -8.48 -25.37 -4.71
C ALA A 20 -8.57 -26.41 -5.84
N ALA A 21 -8.26 -26.04 -7.08
CA ALA A 21 -8.26 -26.97 -8.22
C ALA A 21 -7.18 -28.05 -8.10
N ARG A 22 -5.96 -27.73 -7.65
CA ARG A 22 -4.89 -28.70 -7.38
C ARG A 22 -5.28 -29.74 -6.33
N LYS A 23 -6.23 -29.40 -5.44
CA LYS A 23 -6.81 -30.35 -4.47
C LYS A 23 -8.06 -31.07 -4.99
N GLY A 24 -8.43 -30.93 -6.25
CA GLY A 24 -9.51 -31.65 -6.92
C GLY A 24 -10.89 -31.02 -6.78
N ALA A 25 -11.03 -29.79 -6.31
CA ALA A 25 -12.32 -29.11 -6.30
C ALA A 25 -12.74 -28.67 -7.70
N LYS A 26 -14.06 -28.59 -7.93
CA LYS A 26 -14.62 -27.90 -9.10
C LYS A 26 -14.64 -26.40 -8.81
N VAL A 27 -13.83 -25.62 -9.52
CA VAL A 27 -13.65 -24.18 -9.27
C VAL A 27 -14.30 -23.36 -10.36
N LEU A 28 -15.08 -22.35 -9.93
CA LEU A 28 -15.65 -21.28 -10.72
C LEU A 28 -15.02 -19.96 -10.30
N LEU A 29 -14.30 -19.28 -11.19
CA LEU A 29 -13.65 -18.00 -10.93
C LEU A 29 -14.41 -16.88 -11.64
N LEU A 30 -15.03 -15.97 -10.88
CA LEU A 30 -15.78 -14.83 -11.40
C LEU A 30 -14.91 -13.57 -11.35
N GLU A 31 -14.78 -12.87 -12.47
CA GLU A 31 -14.06 -11.62 -12.60
C GLU A 31 -14.94 -10.58 -13.32
N GLN A 32 -15.08 -9.39 -12.73
CA GLN A 32 -15.93 -8.34 -13.31
C GLN A 32 -15.29 -7.63 -14.52
N ASN A 33 -13.96 -7.66 -14.63
CA ASN A 33 -13.25 -7.10 -15.78
C ASN A 33 -13.18 -8.11 -16.95
N ASP A 34 -12.65 -7.61 -18.07
CA ASP A 34 -12.40 -8.37 -19.29
C ASP A 34 -11.25 -9.40 -19.18
N ARG A 35 -10.44 -9.32 -18.10
CA ARG A 35 -9.25 -10.16 -17.88
C ARG A 35 -8.89 -10.33 -16.42
N LEU A 36 -8.18 -11.41 -16.10
CA LEU A 36 -7.65 -11.69 -14.78
C LEU A 36 -6.45 -10.79 -14.44
N GLY A 37 -6.21 -10.55 -13.14
CA GLY A 37 -4.99 -9.94 -12.61
C GLY A 37 -4.74 -8.50 -13.01
N LYS A 38 -5.74 -7.72 -13.38
CA LYS A 38 -5.60 -6.35 -13.89
C LYS A 38 -4.81 -5.44 -12.93
N LYS A 39 -5.02 -5.54 -11.61
CA LYS A 39 -4.28 -4.77 -10.62
C LYS A 39 -2.81 -5.18 -10.52
N ILE A 40 -2.47 -6.45 -10.78
CA ILE A 40 -1.06 -6.91 -10.77
C ILE A 40 -0.23 -6.10 -11.76
N LEU A 41 -0.76 -5.79 -12.95
CA LEU A 41 -0.06 -5.10 -14.03
C LEU A 41 0.44 -3.70 -13.66
N VAL A 42 -0.19 -3.04 -12.68
CA VAL A 42 0.19 -1.69 -12.24
C VAL A 42 1.08 -1.69 -10.99
N THR A 43 1.30 -2.85 -10.37
CA THR A 43 2.14 -2.96 -9.16
C THR A 43 3.61 -2.72 -9.48
N GLY A 44 4.34 -2.13 -8.52
CA GLY A 44 5.78 -1.85 -8.66
C GLY A 44 6.13 -1.03 -9.90
N ASN A 45 5.28 -0.08 -10.30
CA ASN A 45 5.41 0.69 -11.55
C ASN A 45 5.54 -0.21 -12.79
N GLY A 46 4.68 -1.22 -12.91
CA GLY A 46 4.67 -2.18 -14.04
C GLY A 46 5.71 -3.29 -13.95
N ARG A 47 6.44 -3.42 -12.84
CA ARG A 47 7.47 -4.47 -12.64
C ARG A 47 7.02 -5.59 -11.72
N CYS A 48 6.05 -5.37 -10.85
CA CYS A 48 5.54 -6.28 -9.82
C CYS A 48 6.61 -6.72 -8.82
N ASN A 49 6.78 -5.97 -7.73
CA ASN A 49 7.48 -6.47 -6.56
C ASN A 49 6.57 -7.52 -5.88
N TYR A 50 6.76 -8.80 -6.23
CA TYR A 50 5.79 -9.84 -5.89
C TYR A 50 5.97 -10.40 -4.46
N THR A 51 7.14 -10.24 -3.84
CA THR A 51 7.41 -10.57 -2.43
C THR A 51 8.72 -9.93 -1.95
N ASN A 52 9.10 -10.20 -0.70
CA ASN A 52 10.34 -9.72 -0.09
C ASN A 52 11.03 -10.88 0.63
N THR A 53 12.36 -10.89 0.67
CA THR A 53 13.13 -11.89 1.44
C THR A 53 13.11 -11.58 2.93
N TYR A 54 13.00 -10.32 3.32
CA TYR A 54 12.78 -9.92 4.70
C TYR A 54 11.27 -10.00 5.01
N GLN A 55 10.93 -10.81 6.00
CA GLN A 55 9.55 -10.97 6.47
C GLN A 55 9.52 -10.83 7.99
N ASP A 56 8.78 -9.83 8.46
CA ASP A 56 8.58 -9.55 9.87
C ASP A 56 7.14 -9.07 10.10
N ALA A 57 6.56 -9.41 11.24
CA ALA A 57 5.20 -9.02 11.59
C ALA A 57 5.01 -7.49 11.58
N SER A 58 6.06 -6.72 11.91
CA SER A 58 6.05 -5.25 11.87
C SER A 58 5.88 -4.66 10.47
N CYS A 59 6.08 -5.46 9.40
CA CYS A 59 5.81 -5.04 8.03
C CYS A 59 4.31 -5.00 7.70
N TYR A 60 3.48 -5.63 8.52
CA TYR A 60 2.04 -5.76 8.34
C TYR A 60 1.27 -5.02 9.43
N ARG A 61 0.03 -4.70 9.17
CA ARG A 61 -0.85 -3.94 10.07
C ARG A 61 -2.26 -4.49 10.05
N SER A 62 -2.80 -4.74 11.24
CA SER A 62 -4.20 -5.10 11.50
C SER A 62 -4.51 -4.70 12.93
N GLU A 63 -5.78 -4.69 13.30
CA GLU A 63 -6.19 -4.57 14.72
C GLU A 63 -5.79 -5.83 15.51
N GLN A 64 -5.45 -6.95 14.81
CA GLN A 64 -5.01 -8.22 15.42
C GLN A 64 -3.71 -8.73 14.78
N PRO A 65 -2.54 -8.34 15.29
CA PRO A 65 -1.25 -8.77 14.73
C PRO A 65 -1.05 -10.30 14.69
N ASP A 66 -1.52 -11.03 15.71
CA ASP A 66 -1.40 -12.50 15.79
C ASP A 66 -2.12 -13.21 14.64
N PHE A 67 -3.24 -12.65 14.17
CA PHE A 67 -3.96 -13.16 13.00
C PHE A 67 -3.04 -13.23 11.78
N ILE A 68 -2.29 -12.16 11.52
CA ILE A 68 -1.39 -12.06 10.38
C ILE A 68 -0.30 -13.12 10.45
N THR A 69 0.37 -13.24 11.59
CA THR A 69 1.47 -14.21 11.80
C THR A 69 1.01 -15.64 11.57
N ARG A 70 -0.17 -16.00 12.09
CA ARG A 70 -0.75 -17.35 11.93
C ARG A 70 -1.07 -17.66 10.48
N VAL A 71 -1.56 -16.70 9.71
CA VAL A 71 -1.82 -16.88 8.27
C VAL A 71 -0.52 -17.00 7.50
N LEU A 72 0.44 -16.06 7.69
CA LEU A 72 1.69 -16.02 6.94
C LEU A 72 2.56 -17.27 7.14
N ASN A 73 2.55 -17.86 8.32
CA ASN A 73 3.31 -19.08 8.62
C ASN A 73 2.85 -20.30 7.83
N GLN A 74 1.64 -20.32 7.29
CA GLN A 74 1.13 -21.45 6.49
C GLN A 74 1.71 -21.47 5.07
N PHE A 75 1.96 -20.28 4.49
CA PHE A 75 2.56 -20.15 3.17
C PHE A 75 3.54 -18.95 3.17
N PRO A 76 4.71 -19.09 3.81
CA PRO A 76 5.67 -18.01 3.95
C PRO A 76 6.33 -17.63 2.62
N ALA A 77 7.12 -16.55 2.62
CA ALA A 77 7.72 -15.98 1.41
C ALA A 77 8.57 -17.00 0.63
N GLU A 78 9.25 -17.92 1.30
CA GLU A 78 10.02 -18.97 0.65
C GLU A 78 9.14 -19.90 -0.20
N LYS A 79 7.94 -20.22 0.30
CA LYS A 79 6.96 -21.00 -0.47
C LYS A 79 6.37 -20.19 -1.61
N VAL A 80 6.14 -18.88 -1.43
CA VAL A 80 5.74 -17.97 -2.51
C VAL A 80 6.78 -17.96 -3.60
N ILE A 81 8.07 -17.81 -3.26
CA ILE A 81 9.18 -17.84 -4.22
C ILE A 81 9.25 -19.19 -4.95
N ALA A 82 9.14 -20.30 -4.22
CA ALA A 82 9.17 -21.64 -4.79
C ALA A 82 7.99 -21.86 -5.77
N PHE A 83 6.79 -21.43 -5.40
CA PHE A 83 5.60 -21.50 -6.26
C PHE A 83 5.77 -20.72 -7.57
N PHE A 84 6.24 -19.48 -7.50
CA PHE A 84 6.47 -18.70 -8.70
C PHE A 84 7.62 -19.25 -9.56
N ARG A 85 8.65 -19.86 -8.94
CA ARG A 85 9.70 -20.58 -9.68
C ARG A 85 9.14 -21.82 -10.42
N GLU A 86 8.25 -22.58 -9.78
CA GLU A 86 7.55 -23.70 -10.41
C GLU A 86 6.79 -23.24 -11.66
N LEU A 87 6.19 -22.05 -11.62
CA LEU A 87 5.49 -21.45 -12.76
C LEU A 87 6.43 -20.76 -13.78
N GLY A 88 7.74 -20.81 -13.57
CA GLY A 88 8.73 -20.27 -14.52
C GLY A 88 9.20 -18.84 -14.24
N ILE A 89 8.87 -18.24 -13.09
CA ILE A 89 9.38 -16.93 -12.70
C ILE A 89 10.77 -17.06 -12.07
N TYR A 90 11.77 -16.45 -12.70
CA TYR A 90 13.09 -16.27 -12.12
C TYR A 90 13.10 -14.99 -11.27
N PRO A 91 13.46 -15.07 -9.96
CA PRO A 91 13.50 -13.92 -9.10
C PRO A 91 14.71 -13.03 -9.39
N LYS A 92 14.49 -11.73 -9.39
CA LYS A 92 15.50 -10.66 -9.40
C LYS A 92 15.45 -9.95 -8.06
N ASP A 93 16.51 -10.15 -7.26
CA ASP A 93 16.62 -9.51 -5.95
C ASP A 93 17.19 -8.10 -6.09
N ARG A 94 16.53 -7.15 -5.43
CA ARG A 94 16.97 -5.76 -5.26
C ARG A 94 16.91 -5.40 -3.79
N ASN A 95 17.94 -5.73 -3.04
CA ASN A 95 18.02 -5.48 -1.59
C ASN A 95 16.83 -6.09 -0.83
N GLY A 96 16.50 -7.35 -1.12
CA GLY A 96 15.38 -8.08 -0.52
C GLY A 96 14.06 -7.94 -1.28
N TYR A 97 13.88 -6.92 -2.11
CA TYR A 97 12.68 -6.74 -2.94
C TYR A 97 12.75 -7.66 -4.16
N LEU A 98 11.83 -8.61 -4.28
CA LEU A 98 11.85 -9.59 -5.37
C LEU A 98 10.89 -9.19 -6.50
N TYR A 99 11.46 -9.16 -7.70
CA TYR A 99 10.79 -8.89 -8.97
C TYR A 99 10.94 -10.08 -9.91
N PRO A 100 10.07 -10.27 -10.93
CA PRO A 100 10.40 -11.17 -12.03
C PRO A 100 11.67 -10.67 -12.73
N TYR A 101 12.53 -11.57 -13.20
CA TYR A 101 13.80 -11.20 -13.83
C TYR A 101 13.61 -10.31 -15.07
N SER A 102 12.47 -10.47 -15.75
CA SER A 102 12.06 -9.64 -16.89
C SER A 102 11.71 -8.19 -16.53
N ASP A 103 11.57 -7.85 -15.23
CA ASP A 103 11.05 -6.55 -14.77
C ASP A 103 9.66 -6.20 -15.34
N GLN A 104 8.84 -7.21 -15.67
CA GLN A 104 7.50 -7.03 -16.23
C GLN A 104 6.44 -7.63 -15.31
N ALA A 105 5.49 -6.81 -14.86
CA ALA A 105 4.37 -7.25 -14.04
C ALA A 105 3.46 -8.25 -14.77
N SER A 106 3.42 -8.16 -16.11
CA SER A 106 2.69 -9.12 -16.95
C SER A 106 3.20 -10.55 -16.78
N ALA A 107 4.52 -10.75 -16.57
CA ALA A 107 5.06 -12.09 -16.36
C ALA A 107 4.41 -12.81 -15.16
N ILE A 108 4.22 -12.09 -14.04
CA ILE A 108 3.55 -12.63 -12.85
C ILE A 108 2.08 -12.95 -13.15
N ARG A 109 1.36 -12.03 -13.82
CA ARG A 109 -0.03 -12.23 -14.20
C ARG A 109 -0.18 -13.40 -15.17
N ASP A 110 0.67 -13.46 -16.19
CA ASP A 110 0.55 -14.42 -17.29
C ASP A 110 0.78 -15.88 -16.82
N VAL A 111 1.78 -16.12 -15.95
CA VAL A 111 2.02 -17.47 -15.43
C VAL A 111 0.88 -17.95 -14.52
N LEU A 112 0.26 -17.04 -13.74
CA LEU A 112 -0.91 -17.38 -12.95
C LEU A 112 -2.12 -17.68 -13.83
N GLU A 113 -2.37 -16.87 -14.84
CA GLU A 113 -3.47 -17.06 -15.79
C GLU A 113 -3.30 -18.38 -16.58
N GLN A 114 -2.09 -18.66 -17.06
CA GLN A 114 -1.77 -19.93 -17.73
C GLN A 114 -2.04 -21.14 -16.84
N GLU A 115 -1.65 -21.06 -15.55
CA GLU A 115 -1.90 -22.15 -14.60
C GLU A 115 -3.40 -22.32 -14.31
N VAL A 116 -4.16 -21.22 -14.19
CA VAL A 116 -5.63 -21.25 -14.05
C VAL A 116 -6.26 -22.02 -15.21
N TYR A 117 -5.89 -21.72 -16.45
CA TYR A 117 -6.42 -22.42 -17.63
C TYR A 117 -5.92 -23.85 -17.74
N ARG A 118 -4.65 -24.13 -17.41
CA ARG A 118 -4.09 -25.48 -17.42
C ARG A 118 -4.82 -26.41 -16.46
N LEU A 119 -5.31 -25.91 -15.35
CA LEU A 119 -6.08 -26.67 -14.35
C LEU A 119 -7.57 -26.85 -14.72
N GLY A 120 -8.02 -26.29 -15.84
CA GLY A 120 -9.41 -26.40 -16.29
C GLY A 120 -10.42 -25.66 -15.42
N ILE A 121 -9.99 -24.60 -14.76
CA ILE A 121 -10.86 -23.75 -13.93
C ILE A 121 -11.88 -23.04 -14.83
N ASP A 122 -13.18 -23.06 -14.47
CA ASP A 122 -14.25 -22.32 -15.17
C ASP A 122 -14.09 -20.82 -14.87
N VAL A 123 -13.49 -20.08 -15.79
CA VAL A 123 -13.25 -18.63 -15.68
C VAL A 123 -14.37 -17.88 -16.39
N ARG A 124 -15.04 -16.98 -15.66
CA ARG A 124 -16.06 -16.09 -16.21
C ARG A 124 -15.65 -14.64 -15.99
N THR A 125 -15.06 -14.04 -17.00
CA THR A 125 -14.79 -12.61 -17.08
C THR A 125 -16.09 -11.83 -17.35
N GLU A 126 -16.03 -10.50 -17.21
CA GLU A 126 -17.18 -9.59 -17.37
C GLU A 126 -18.40 -10.00 -16.53
N THR A 127 -18.13 -10.73 -15.43
CA THR A 127 -19.15 -11.29 -14.55
C THR A 127 -19.02 -10.72 -13.15
N SER A 128 -19.83 -9.75 -12.82
CA SER A 128 -19.91 -9.17 -11.47
C SER A 128 -20.88 -9.96 -10.58
N CYS A 129 -20.49 -10.17 -9.32
CA CYS A 129 -21.37 -10.70 -8.28
C CYS A 129 -21.96 -9.52 -7.49
N THR A 130 -23.28 -9.38 -7.50
CA THR A 130 -23.98 -8.26 -6.86
C THR A 130 -24.75 -8.64 -5.61
N GLY A 131 -24.92 -9.93 -5.37
CA GLY A 131 -25.63 -10.44 -4.19
C GLY A 131 -25.18 -11.84 -3.82
N ILE A 132 -25.24 -12.13 -2.53
CA ILE A 132 -24.89 -13.43 -1.98
C ILE A 132 -25.84 -13.75 -0.82
N GLN A 133 -26.39 -14.95 -0.84
CA GLN A 133 -27.22 -15.50 0.23
C GLN A 133 -26.82 -16.93 0.51
N LYS A 134 -26.84 -17.32 1.78
CA LYS A 134 -26.70 -18.72 2.19
C LYS A 134 -28.08 -19.26 2.53
N THR A 135 -28.49 -20.34 1.88
CA THR A 135 -29.73 -21.06 2.15
C THR A 135 -29.38 -22.52 2.41
N ASN A 136 -29.66 -23.00 3.61
CA ASN A 136 -29.22 -24.30 4.09
C ASN A 136 -27.69 -24.44 3.97
N GLU A 137 -27.22 -25.47 3.24
CA GLU A 137 -25.80 -25.79 3.07
C GLU A 137 -25.17 -25.12 1.83
N ARG A 138 -25.93 -24.36 1.05
CA ARG A 138 -25.45 -23.84 -0.25
C ARG A 138 -25.56 -22.31 -0.33
N PHE A 139 -24.73 -21.72 -1.20
CA PHE A 139 -24.79 -20.30 -1.53
C PHE A 139 -25.50 -20.06 -2.85
N SER A 140 -26.41 -19.07 -2.87
CA SER A 140 -26.98 -18.50 -4.06
C SER A 140 -26.29 -17.17 -4.36
N LEU A 141 -25.66 -17.06 -5.51
CA LEU A 141 -24.97 -15.87 -6.01
C LEU A 141 -25.82 -15.20 -7.09
N GLN A 142 -26.04 -13.90 -6.94
CA GLN A 142 -26.62 -13.05 -7.99
C GLN A 142 -25.49 -12.44 -8.81
N THR A 143 -25.46 -12.74 -10.10
CA THR A 143 -24.43 -12.21 -11.00
C THR A 143 -25.06 -11.39 -12.11
N SER A 144 -24.23 -10.62 -12.85
CA SER A 144 -24.65 -9.90 -14.07
C SER A 144 -25.20 -10.83 -15.16
N HIS A 145 -24.95 -12.14 -15.08
CA HIS A 145 -25.40 -13.14 -16.04
C HIS A 145 -26.37 -14.19 -15.44
N GLY A 146 -27.09 -13.80 -14.39
CA GLY A 146 -28.06 -14.66 -13.72
C GLY A 146 -27.57 -15.24 -12.39
N SER A 147 -28.36 -16.15 -11.84
CA SER A 147 -28.10 -16.75 -10.52
C SER A 147 -27.29 -18.03 -10.64
N LEU A 148 -26.41 -18.24 -9.69
CA LEU A 148 -25.56 -19.43 -9.56
C LEU A 148 -25.74 -20.04 -8.17
N THR A 149 -25.70 -21.37 -8.08
CA THR A 149 -25.72 -22.08 -6.80
C THR A 149 -24.43 -22.86 -6.63
N VAL A 150 -23.73 -22.65 -5.52
CA VAL A 150 -22.45 -23.27 -5.21
C VAL A 150 -22.40 -23.75 -3.77
N ASP A 151 -21.45 -24.64 -3.47
CA ASP A 151 -21.36 -25.21 -2.12
C ASP A 151 -20.54 -24.30 -1.19
N GLN A 152 -19.52 -23.63 -1.72
CA GLN A 152 -18.65 -22.73 -0.97
C GLN A 152 -18.30 -21.47 -1.75
N VAL A 153 -17.92 -20.42 -1.05
CA VAL A 153 -17.55 -19.12 -1.64
C VAL A 153 -16.27 -18.57 -1.01
N ILE A 154 -15.37 -18.08 -1.86
CA ILE A 154 -14.18 -17.33 -1.44
C ILE A 154 -14.30 -15.90 -1.98
N LEU A 155 -14.38 -14.90 -1.10
CA LEU A 155 -14.41 -13.48 -1.47
C LEU A 155 -12.98 -12.96 -1.63
N CYS A 156 -12.61 -12.60 -2.86
CA CYS A 156 -11.31 -12.11 -3.28
C CYS A 156 -11.40 -10.78 -4.03
N ASN A 157 -12.43 -9.97 -3.75
CA ASN A 157 -12.77 -8.75 -4.50
C ASN A 157 -11.74 -7.62 -4.39
N GLY A 158 -10.75 -7.73 -3.49
CA GLY A 158 -9.81 -6.65 -3.19
C GLY A 158 -10.43 -5.51 -2.37
N SER A 159 -9.78 -4.36 -2.36
CA SER A 159 -10.17 -3.19 -1.59
C SER A 159 -10.92 -2.14 -2.44
N LYS A 160 -10.79 -0.85 -2.10
CA LYS A 160 -11.25 0.30 -2.93
C LYS A 160 -10.12 1.00 -3.67
N ALA A 161 -8.87 0.60 -3.44
CA ALA A 161 -7.71 1.28 -4.04
C ALA A 161 -7.56 0.90 -5.52
N ALA A 162 -7.31 1.91 -6.34
CA ALA A 162 -7.21 1.82 -7.80
C ALA A 162 -8.45 1.18 -8.46
N PRO A 163 -9.64 1.77 -8.31
CA PRO A 163 -10.92 1.17 -8.75
C PRO A 163 -10.97 0.91 -10.26
N SER A 164 -10.21 1.63 -11.07
CA SER A 164 -10.05 1.36 -12.51
C SER A 164 -9.48 -0.03 -12.82
N THR A 165 -8.90 -0.71 -11.83
CA THR A 165 -8.37 -2.08 -11.95
C THR A 165 -9.38 -3.15 -11.51
N GLY A 166 -10.60 -2.76 -11.11
CA GLY A 166 -11.63 -3.67 -10.61
C GLY A 166 -11.75 -3.74 -9.09
N SER A 167 -10.90 -3.03 -8.36
CA SER A 167 -10.90 -2.96 -6.89
C SER A 167 -11.82 -1.83 -6.42
N ASP A 168 -13.14 -2.01 -6.57
CA ASP A 168 -14.16 -0.96 -6.39
C ASP A 168 -14.85 -0.97 -5.01
N GLY A 169 -14.54 -1.96 -4.17
CA GLY A 169 -15.12 -2.15 -2.85
C GLY A 169 -16.47 -2.88 -2.84
N SER A 170 -16.90 -3.46 -3.96
CA SER A 170 -18.13 -4.28 -4.05
C SER A 170 -18.11 -5.46 -3.06
N GLY A 171 -16.95 -6.06 -2.82
CA GLY A 171 -16.79 -7.16 -1.87
C GLY A 171 -17.21 -6.80 -0.44
N TYR A 172 -17.06 -5.55 -0.01
CA TYR A 172 -17.52 -5.13 1.31
C TYR A 172 -19.04 -5.15 1.44
N ALA A 173 -19.76 -4.89 0.35
CA ALA A 173 -21.23 -5.00 0.34
C ALA A 173 -21.65 -6.47 0.49
N LEU A 174 -20.99 -7.38 -0.23
CA LEU A 174 -21.24 -8.82 -0.12
C LEU A 174 -20.95 -9.36 1.29
N ALA A 175 -19.83 -8.95 1.89
CA ALA A 175 -19.51 -9.33 3.25
C ALA A 175 -20.55 -8.83 4.28
N ARG A 176 -21.03 -7.59 4.13
CA ARG A 176 -22.09 -7.04 4.99
C ARG A 176 -23.43 -7.77 4.83
N GLN A 177 -23.81 -8.20 3.62
CA GLN A 177 -25.02 -9.00 3.39
C GLN A 177 -25.01 -10.30 4.22
N LEU A 178 -23.81 -10.82 4.51
CA LEU A 178 -23.59 -12.03 5.32
C LEU A 178 -23.28 -11.72 6.81
N GLY A 179 -23.49 -10.48 7.25
CA GLY A 179 -23.38 -10.08 8.65
C GLY A 179 -21.99 -9.65 9.12
N HIS A 180 -21.00 -9.56 8.22
CA HIS A 180 -19.64 -9.17 8.61
C HIS A 180 -19.50 -7.67 8.84
N GLN A 181 -18.72 -7.33 9.87
CA GLN A 181 -18.32 -5.96 10.15
C GLN A 181 -17.18 -5.54 9.23
N ILE A 182 -17.24 -4.28 8.82
CA ILE A 182 -16.20 -3.68 7.98
C ILE A 182 -15.57 -2.52 8.75
N ILE A 183 -14.31 -2.70 9.12
CA ILE A 183 -13.46 -1.63 9.66
C ILE A 183 -13.35 -0.52 8.61
N PRO A 184 -13.44 0.76 8.98
CA PRO A 184 -13.42 1.87 8.03
C PRO A 184 -12.30 1.75 7.01
N VAL A 185 -12.68 1.63 5.74
CA VAL A 185 -11.76 1.46 4.61
C VAL A 185 -11.27 2.83 4.18
N LEU A 186 -9.96 3.08 4.28
CA LEU A 186 -9.36 4.38 4.01
C LEU A 186 -8.15 4.22 3.07
N PRO A 187 -7.83 5.24 2.23
CA PRO A 187 -6.66 5.19 1.37
C PRO A 187 -5.36 5.03 2.16
N ALA A 188 -4.46 4.18 1.68
CA ALA A 188 -3.12 4.00 2.24
C ALA A 188 -2.08 3.80 1.12
N LEU A 189 -0.80 3.92 1.45
CA LEU A 189 0.31 4.00 0.51
C LEU A 189 0.02 5.05 -0.58
N CYS A 190 -0.21 6.29 -0.16
CA CYS A 190 -0.58 7.39 -1.03
C CYS A 190 0.04 8.72 -0.58
N ALA A 191 0.01 9.71 -1.46
CA ALA A 191 0.51 11.05 -1.15
C ALA A 191 -0.40 11.80 -0.17
N LEU A 192 0.16 12.80 0.51
CA LEU A 192 -0.52 13.66 1.46
C LEU A 192 -0.66 15.07 0.88
N HIS A 193 -1.88 15.63 0.98
CA HIS A 193 -2.14 17.02 0.64
C HIS A 193 -1.86 17.90 1.86
N CYS A 194 -1.02 18.90 1.67
CA CYS A 194 -0.63 19.83 2.72
C CYS A 194 -1.11 21.25 2.44
N THR A 195 -1.28 22.05 3.49
CA THR A 195 -1.58 23.47 3.33
C THR A 195 -0.34 24.26 2.90
N GLY A 196 -0.55 25.29 2.07
CA GLY A 196 0.50 26.23 1.70
C GLY A 196 0.70 26.40 0.19
N LYS A 197 0.63 27.66 -0.27
CA LYS A 197 0.83 28.01 -1.67
C LYS A 197 2.25 27.72 -2.18
N HIS A 198 3.22 27.59 -1.25
CA HIS A 198 4.63 27.34 -1.56
C HIS A 198 4.86 25.95 -2.21
N PHE A 199 3.99 24.97 -1.97
CA PHE A 199 4.11 23.66 -2.59
C PHE A 199 4.12 23.72 -4.12
N ARG A 200 3.39 24.65 -4.74
CA ARG A 200 3.44 24.87 -6.20
C ARG A 200 4.83 25.29 -6.68
N ALA A 201 5.55 26.09 -5.89
CA ALA A 201 6.87 26.56 -6.24
C ALA A 201 7.94 25.46 -6.15
N ILE A 202 7.77 24.50 -5.27
CA ILE A 202 8.71 23.39 -5.02
C ILE A 202 8.26 22.05 -5.66
N ALA A 203 7.22 22.08 -6.48
CA ALA A 203 6.71 20.88 -7.14
C ALA A 203 7.77 20.26 -8.06
N GLY A 204 7.84 18.91 -8.03
CA GLY A 204 8.77 18.11 -8.84
C GLY A 204 10.13 17.89 -8.17
N ILE A 205 10.43 18.51 -7.03
CA ILE A 205 11.68 18.28 -6.31
C ILE A 205 11.64 16.89 -5.65
N ARG A 206 12.75 16.18 -5.77
CA ARG A 206 13.07 14.99 -4.99
C ARG A 206 14.24 15.32 -4.07
N ALA A 207 14.14 14.94 -2.82
CA ALA A 207 15.17 15.19 -1.82
C ALA A 207 15.24 14.01 -0.83
N GLN A 208 16.44 13.62 -0.45
CA GLN A 208 16.60 12.73 0.70
C GLN A 208 16.11 13.46 1.95
N GLY A 209 15.43 12.75 2.83
CA GLY A 209 14.91 13.33 4.04
C GLY A 209 14.12 12.35 4.89
N LYS A 210 13.74 12.82 6.06
CA LYS A 210 12.85 12.12 6.98
C LYS A 210 11.52 12.83 7.01
N VAL A 211 10.43 12.09 7.01
CA VAL A 211 9.10 12.61 7.33
C VAL A 211 8.65 12.03 8.66
N SER A 212 8.22 12.92 9.56
CA SER A 212 7.63 12.57 10.86
C SER A 212 6.18 13.06 10.90
N LEU A 213 5.25 12.16 11.19
CA LEU A 213 3.82 12.45 11.28
C LEU A 213 3.42 12.68 12.74
N PHE A 214 2.88 13.83 13.01
CA PHE A 214 2.32 14.18 14.32
C PHE A 214 0.79 14.20 14.23
N VAL A 215 0.14 13.59 15.22
CA VAL A 215 -1.32 13.58 15.38
C VAL A 215 -1.64 14.18 16.74
N ASP A 216 -2.41 15.27 16.77
CA ASP A 216 -2.70 16.06 17.98
C ASP A 216 -1.43 16.43 18.76
N GLY A 217 -0.33 16.73 18.05
CA GLY A 217 0.96 17.09 18.62
C GLY A 217 1.88 15.92 19.02
N GLU A 218 1.42 14.67 18.97
CA GLU A 218 2.21 13.49 19.32
C GLU A 218 2.79 12.79 18.08
N LEU A 219 4.07 12.40 18.15
CA LEU A 219 4.74 11.64 17.10
C LEU A 219 4.09 10.25 16.96
N THR A 220 3.47 10.00 15.80
CA THR A 220 2.75 8.75 15.54
C THR A 220 3.51 7.81 14.62
N ALA A 221 4.21 8.34 13.62
CA ALA A 221 4.97 7.54 12.66
C ALA A 221 6.08 8.38 12.03
N ALA A 222 7.14 7.74 11.57
CA ALA A 222 8.19 8.39 10.80
C ALA A 222 8.84 7.39 9.84
N ASP A 223 9.36 7.92 8.72
CA ASP A 223 10.17 7.13 7.79
C ASP A 223 11.19 8.02 7.07
N THR A 224 12.25 7.42 6.54
CA THR A 224 13.37 8.12 5.91
C THR A 224 13.64 7.57 4.51
N GLY A 225 13.89 8.45 3.56
CA GLY A 225 14.20 8.10 2.17
C GLY A 225 13.97 9.27 1.22
N GLU A 226 13.77 8.98 -0.06
CA GLU A 226 13.51 10.01 -1.05
C GLU A 226 12.08 10.57 -0.90
N LEU A 227 12.00 11.82 -0.44
CA LEU A 227 10.77 12.62 -0.40
C LEU A 227 10.52 13.23 -1.78
N GLN A 228 9.29 13.26 -2.22
CA GLN A 228 8.86 13.91 -3.44
C GLN A 228 7.89 15.06 -3.09
N LEU A 229 8.29 16.29 -3.42
CA LEU A 229 7.45 17.47 -3.24
C LEU A 229 6.54 17.65 -4.45
N THR A 230 5.24 17.78 -4.22
CA THR A 230 4.22 17.94 -5.27
C THR A 230 3.58 19.32 -5.19
N ALA A 231 2.81 19.70 -6.20
CA ALA A 231 2.11 20.99 -6.20
C ALA A 231 1.05 21.13 -5.08
N TYR A 232 0.67 20.02 -4.47
CA TYR A 232 -0.38 19.95 -3.44
C TYR A 232 0.11 19.43 -2.08
N GLY A 233 1.38 19.04 -1.96
CA GLY A 233 1.93 18.51 -0.71
C GLY A 233 3.12 17.59 -0.92
N ILE A 234 3.11 16.44 -0.29
CA ILE A 234 4.25 15.51 -0.20
C ILE A 234 3.90 14.11 -0.68
N SER A 235 4.89 13.42 -1.21
CA SER A 235 4.81 12.08 -1.77
C SER A 235 6.18 11.37 -1.61
N GLY A 236 6.31 10.18 -2.16
CA GLY A 236 7.51 9.34 -2.06
C GLY A 236 7.28 8.19 -1.08
N ILE A 237 8.17 7.19 -1.12
CA ILE A 237 8.01 5.98 -0.30
C ILE A 237 7.87 6.30 1.19
N PRO A 238 8.67 7.18 1.81
CA PRO A 238 8.51 7.49 3.23
C PRO A 238 7.13 8.08 3.56
N VAL A 239 6.58 8.91 2.67
CA VAL A 239 5.24 9.47 2.84
C VAL A 239 4.16 8.39 2.70
N PHE A 240 4.34 7.46 1.77
CA PHE A 240 3.42 6.33 1.61
C PHE A 240 3.35 5.47 2.88
N GLN A 241 4.50 5.18 3.49
CA GLN A 241 4.59 4.37 4.72
C GLN A 241 3.80 4.96 5.89
N ILE A 242 3.79 6.28 6.03
CA ILE A 242 3.08 6.95 7.12
C ILE A 242 1.63 7.33 6.77
N SER A 243 1.23 7.24 5.49
CA SER A 243 -0.06 7.77 5.01
C SER A 243 -1.28 7.11 5.66
N ARG A 244 -1.21 5.82 6.02
CA ARG A 244 -2.31 5.13 6.71
C ARG A 244 -2.66 5.75 8.06
N TYR A 245 -1.64 6.22 8.78
CA TYR A 245 -1.84 6.89 10.07
C TYR A 245 -2.48 8.27 9.88
N ALA A 246 -2.06 9.00 8.83
CA ALA A 246 -2.70 10.25 8.45
C ALA A 246 -4.16 10.02 8.04
N SER A 247 -4.46 9.00 7.24
CA SER A 247 -5.83 8.63 6.84
C SER A 247 -6.73 8.34 8.06
N LYS A 248 -6.25 7.49 8.98
CA LYS A 248 -6.99 7.13 10.21
C LYS A 248 -7.21 8.35 11.12
N ALA A 249 -6.21 9.24 11.26
CA ALA A 249 -6.31 10.44 12.08
C ALA A 249 -7.29 11.46 11.48
N LEU A 250 -7.19 11.75 10.19
CA LEU A 250 -8.09 12.65 9.48
C LEU A 250 -9.54 12.15 9.47
N TYR A 251 -9.75 10.84 9.33
CA TYR A 251 -11.08 10.22 9.46
C TYR A 251 -11.70 10.48 10.85
N LYS A 252 -10.86 10.49 11.90
CA LYS A 252 -11.25 10.81 13.28
C LYS A 252 -11.24 12.32 13.56
N GLN A 253 -11.10 13.17 12.54
CA GLN A 253 -11.09 14.64 12.62
C GLN A 253 -9.97 15.20 13.54
N LYS A 254 -8.84 14.49 13.65
CA LYS A 254 -7.67 14.91 14.41
C LYS A 254 -6.79 15.86 13.62
N GLU A 255 -6.03 16.70 14.33
CA GLU A 255 -4.98 17.52 13.73
C GLU A 255 -3.83 16.63 13.25
N VAL A 256 -3.39 16.83 12.00
CA VAL A 256 -2.30 16.06 11.40
C VAL A 256 -1.25 17.01 10.82
N VAL A 257 -0.01 16.86 11.28
CA VAL A 257 1.13 17.66 10.79
C VAL A 257 2.25 16.70 10.34
N ALA A 258 2.69 16.84 9.09
CA ALA A 258 3.93 16.23 8.62
C ALA A 258 5.08 17.21 8.85
N MET A 259 6.14 16.77 9.49
CA MET A 259 7.38 17.51 9.67
C MET A 259 8.46 16.87 8.81
N LEU A 260 9.08 17.68 7.93
CA LEU A 260 10.13 17.21 7.02
C LEU A 260 11.48 17.67 7.56
N ASP A 261 12.43 16.73 7.55
CA ASP A 261 13.84 16.94 7.85
C ASP A 261 14.65 16.58 6.61
N PHE A 262 15.34 17.56 6.03
CA PHE A 262 16.10 17.42 4.79
C PHE A 262 17.57 17.06 4.99
N LEU A 263 18.03 16.93 6.25
CA LEU A 263 19.36 16.43 6.62
C LEU A 263 19.24 15.53 7.86
N PRO A 264 18.56 14.36 7.72
CA PRO A 264 18.25 13.50 8.87
C PRO A 264 19.50 12.89 9.55
N GLU A 265 20.62 12.84 8.86
CA GLU A 265 21.92 12.38 9.36
C GLU A 265 22.60 13.35 10.31
N TYR A 266 22.15 14.63 10.36
CA TYR A 266 22.71 15.67 11.23
C TYR A 266 21.70 16.09 12.29
N SER A 267 22.19 16.35 13.51
CA SER A 267 21.42 17.05 14.55
C SER A 267 21.18 18.52 14.18
N VAL A 268 20.26 19.18 14.87
CA VAL A 268 19.99 20.61 14.67
C VAL A 268 21.26 21.45 14.89
N ASP A 269 22.06 21.12 15.90
CA ASP A 269 23.27 21.89 16.23
C ASP A 269 24.40 21.65 15.20
N GLU A 270 24.56 20.43 14.69
CA GLU A 270 25.48 20.16 13.58
C GLU A 270 25.07 20.90 12.30
N VAL A 271 23.76 21.00 12.02
CA VAL A 271 23.30 21.82 10.88
C VAL A 271 23.62 23.29 11.08
N LYS A 272 23.48 23.84 12.30
CA LYS A 272 23.88 25.24 12.59
C LYS A 272 25.37 25.44 12.37
N ILE A 273 26.22 24.53 12.84
CA ILE A 273 27.68 24.57 12.64
C ILE A 273 27.98 24.54 11.14
N LEU A 274 27.40 23.59 10.40
CA LEU A 274 27.59 23.46 8.95
C LEU A 274 27.21 24.75 8.20
N LEU A 275 26.08 25.36 8.56
CA LEU A 275 25.63 26.61 7.91
C LEU A 275 26.57 27.79 8.25
N LYS A 276 27.05 27.92 9.51
CA LYS A 276 28.01 28.96 9.92
C LYS A 276 29.34 28.80 9.19
N GLU A 277 29.91 27.59 9.18
CA GLU A 277 31.17 27.33 8.48
C GLU A 277 31.04 27.64 6.99
N ARG A 278 29.92 27.25 6.37
CA ARG A 278 29.68 27.51 4.96
C ARG A 278 29.59 29.02 4.67
N ALA A 279 28.90 29.79 5.50
CA ALA A 279 28.81 31.24 5.40
C ALA A 279 30.20 31.91 5.53
N ASN A 280 30.99 31.46 6.50
CA ASN A 280 32.33 31.98 6.73
C ASN A 280 33.34 31.67 5.61
N ARG A 281 33.16 30.50 4.93
CA ARG A 281 34.04 30.11 3.81
C ARG A 281 33.77 30.91 2.52
N GLN A 282 32.56 31.47 2.36
CA GLN A 282 32.13 32.16 1.15
C GLN A 282 31.31 33.40 1.50
N PRO A 283 31.90 34.33 2.27
CA PRO A 283 31.17 35.48 2.84
C PRO A 283 30.63 36.44 1.77
N GLU A 284 31.25 36.46 0.59
CA GLU A 284 30.87 37.28 -0.58
C GLU A 284 29.68 36.75 -1.37
N LYS A 285 29.30 35.50 -1.16
CA LYS A 285 28.12 34.94 -1.84
C LYS A 285 26.84 35.52 -1.28
N THR A 286 25.83 35.60 -2.14
CA THR A 286 24.48 35.98 -1.72
C THR A 286 23.74 34.80 -1.07
N ALA A 287 22.72 35.09 -0.30
CA ALA A 287 21.84 34.08 0.30
C ALA A 287 21.19 33.16 -0.75
N GLU A 288 20.91 33.67 -1.95
CA GLU A 288 20.43 32.87 -3.08
C GLU A 288 21.48 31.83 -3.52
N GLN A 289 22.76 32.21 -3.55
CA GLN A 289 23.88 31.34 -3.93
C GLN A 289 24.31 30.41 -2.79
N PHE A 290 23.94 30.71 -1.55
CA PHE A 290 24.37 30.00 -0.35
C PHE A 290 24.08 28.50 -0.40
N PHE A 291 22.93 28.11 -0.93
CA PHE A 291 22.50 26.72 -0.96
C PHE A 291 22.95 25.91 -2.19
N THR A 292 23.65 26.55 -3.14
CA THR A 292 24.16 25.89 -4.34
C THR A 292 25.05 24.68 -3.97
N GLY A 293 24.69 23.50 -4.46
CA GLY A 293 25.38 22.24 -4.16
C GLY A 293 24.96 21.59 -2.82
N LEU A 294 24.06 22.20 -2.05
CA LEU A 294 23.52 21.62 -0.83
C LEU A 294 22.03 21.24 -0.99
N PHE A 295 21.23 22.15 -1.55
CA PHE A 295 19.81 21.93 -1.78
C PHE A 295 19.37 22.46 -3.14
N HIS A 296 18.21 21.99 -3.60
CA HIS A 296 17.59 22.48 -4.82
C HIS A 296 17.21 23.96 -4.69
N GLU A 297 17.53 24.78 -5.69
CA GLU A 297 17.32 26.24 -5.69
C GLU A 297 15.89 26.67 -5.34
N LYS A 298 14.86 25.99 -5.87
CA LYS A 298 13.46 26.29 -5.57
C LYS A 298 13.13 26.09 -4.08
N LEU A 299 13.72 25.07 -3.44
CA LEU A 299 13.52 24.79 -2.02
C LEU A 299 14.19 25.90 -1.18
N ALA A 300 15.43 26.23 -1.52
CA ALA A 300 16.18 27.33 -0.90
C ALA A 300 15.43 28.66 -1.00
N ALA A 301 14.87 28.99 -2.17
CA ALA A 301 14.10 30.22 -2.36
C ALA A 301 12.86 30.29 -1.46
N VAL A 302 12.16 29.16 -1.24
CA VAL A 302 11.03 29.10 -0.29
C VAL A 302 11.50 29.30 1.14
N TRP A 303 12.61 28.69 1.54
CA TRP A 303 13.16 28.86 2.90
C TRP A 303 13.61 30.30 3.17
N LEU A 304 14.29 30.94 2.21
CA LEU A 304 14.67 32.35 2.34
C LEU A 304 13.44 33.27 2.51
N LYS A 305 12.37 32.99 1.78
CA LYS A 305 11.10 33.72 1.93
C LYS A 305 10.47 33.53 3.31
N PHE A 306 10.44 32.31 3.83
CA PHE A 306 9.87 32.04 5.16
C PHE A 306 10.72 32.62 6.29
N THR A 307 12.04 32.60 6.15
CA THR A 307 12.97 33.19 7.14
C THR A 307 13.09 34.69 7.03
N LYS A 308 12.47 35.32 5.98
CA LYS A 308 12.56 36.77 5.68
C LYS A 308 14.01 37.22 5.42
N ILE A 309 14.87 36.31 4.96
CA ILE A 309 16.24 36.65 4.52
C ILE A 309 16.16 37.11 3.06
N LYS A 310 16.66 38.33 2.80
CA LYS A 310 16.71 38.85 1.43
C LYS A 310 17.69 38.01 0.61
N LYS A 311 17.33 37.67 -0.63
CA LYS A 311 18.17 36.83 -1.50
C LYS A 311 19.52 37.44 -1.83
N GLU A 312 19.60 38.80 -1.81
CA GLU A 312 20.81 39.58 -2.08
C GLU A 312 21.71 39.73 -0.81
N LYS A 313 21.24 39.34 0.39
CA LYS A 313 22.04 39.44 1.60
C LYS A 313 23.30 38.62 1.48
N LEU A 314 24.48 39.18 1.82
CA LEU A 314 25.73 38.45 1.79
C LEU A 314 25.79 37.41 2.92
N CYS A 315 26.44 36.29 2.65
CA CYS A 315 26.60 35.21 3.63
C CYS A 315 27.43 35.67 4.85
N GLY A 316 28.41 36.56 4.64
CA GLY A 316 29.18 37.17 5.73
C GLY A 316 28.35 38.02 6.68
N ASP A 317 27.18 38.47 6.27
CA ASP A 317 26.25 39.28 7.08
C ASP A 317 25.19 38.43 7.79
N PHE A 318 25.25 37.10 7.67
CA PHE A 318 24.30 36.22 8.36
C PHE A 318 24.47 36.32 9.87
N THR A 319 23.37 36.62 10.55
CA THR A 319 23.33 36.63 12.01
C THR A 319 23.07 35.22 12.56
N ASP A 320 23.36 35.02 13.86
CA ASP A 320 22.97 33.75 14.52
C ASP A 320 21.47 33.46 14.41
N ALA A 321 20.65 34.50 14.42
CA ALA A 321 19.21 34.36 14.21
C ALA A 321 18.84 33.90 12.80
N ASP A 322 19.59 34.32 11.76
CA ASP A 322 19.40 33.83 10.39
C ASP A 322 19.75 32.34 10.30
N ILE A 323 20.91 31.95 10.83
CA ILE A 323 21.36 30.56 10.89
C ILE A 323 20.33 29.68 11.62
N GLN A 324 19.84 30.14 12.77
CA GLN A 324 18.82 29.42 13.54
C GLN A 324 17.53 29.24 12.76
N ARG A 325 17.02 30.28 12.07
CA ARG A 325 15.81 30.16 11.25
C ARG A 325 16.01 29.22 10.05
N LEU A 326 17.16 29.29 9.39
CA LEU A 326 17.50 28.38 8.29
C LEU A 326 17.62 26.93 8.77
N SER A 327 18.25 26.69 9.94
CA SER A 327 18.36 25.34 10.49
C SER A 327 16.99 24.74 10.79
N TRP A 328 16.05 25.53 11.31
CA TRP A 328 14.67 25.07 11.52
C TRP A 328 13.95 24.72 10.19
N MET A 329 14.15 25.53 9.14
CA MET A 329 13.57 25.22 7.83
C MET A 329 14.10 23.92 7.25
N ILE A 330 15.37 23.59 7.52
CA ILE A 330 15.99 22.35 7.05
C ILE A 330 15.54 21.14 7.88
N LYS A 331 15.42 21.30 9.20
CA LYS A 331 15.19 20.20 10.14
C LYS A 331 13.73 19.99 10.54
N GLU A 332 12.93 21.04 10.49
CA GLU A 332 11.56 21.06 11.04
C GLU A 332 10.58 21.77 10.10
N PHE A 333 10.62 21.41 8.80
CA PHE A 333 9.69 22.00 7.84
C PHE A 333 8.28 21.46 8.06
N LYS A 334 7.49 22.16 8.84
CA LYS A 334 6.12 21.77 9.21
C LYS A 334 5.15 21.97 8.05
N SER A 335 4.37 20.93 7.78
CA SER A 335 3.41 20.85 6.69
C SER A 335 2.09 20.28 7.22
N PRO A 336 1.12 21.14 7.62
CA PRO A 336 -0.19 20.64 8.05
C PRO A 336 -0.89 19.86 6.94
N VAL A 337 -1.34 18.65 7.26
CA VAL A 337 -1.98 17.72 6.32
C VAL A 337 -3.49 17.90 6.39
N ILE A 338 -4.13 18.12 5.24
CA ILE A 338 -5.58 18.36 5.15
C ILE A 338 -6.36 17.18 4.58
N LYS A 339 -5.74 16.35 3.76
CA LYS A 339 -6.33 15.11 3.23
C LYS A 339 -5.23 14.22 2.64
N THR A 340 -5.57 12.98 2.41
CA THR A 340 -4.77 12.04 1.60
C THR A 340 -5.21 12.09 0.13
N ASN A 341 -4.45 11.48 -0.77
CA ASN A 341 -4.95 11.18 -2.11
C ASN A 341 -6.19 10.27 -2.01
N SER A 342 -7.01 10.32 -3.06
CA SER A 342 -8.22 9.50 -3.17
C SER A 342 -7.89 8.02 -3.45
N TYR A 343 -8.93 7.19 -3.47
CA TYR A 343 -8.79 5.77 -3.77
C TYR A 343 -8.22 5.50 -5.17
N GLU A 344 -8.47 6.38 -6.14
CA GLU A 344 -7.92 6.26 -7.51
C GLU A 344 -6.39 6.29 -7.55
N GLN A 345 -5.78 7.00 -6.60
CA GLN A 345 -4.34 7.22 -6.54
C GLN A 345 -3.67 6.45 -5.39
N ALA A 346 -4.45 5.83 -4.52
CA ALA A 346 -3.94 4.97 -3.47
C ALA A 346 -3.51 3.62 -4.03
N GLN A 347 -2.39 3.08 -3.53
CA GLN A 347 -1.95 1.74 -3.93
C GLN A 347 -2.75 0.65 -3.23
N ILE A 348 -3.10 0.89 -1.96
CA ILE A 348 -3.88 -0.02 -1.11
C ILE A 348 -4.89 0.77 -0.26
N CYS A 349 -5.71 0.04 0.49
CA CYS A 349 -6.47 0.60 1.62
C CYS A 349 -5.99 0.00 2.93
N CYS A 350 -6.14 0.72 4.03
CA CYS A 350 -6.26 0.14 5.38
C CYS A 350 -7.74 0.00 5.74
N GLY A 351 -8.06 -0.90 6.67
CA GLY A 351 -9.44 -1.30 6.95
C GLY A 351 -9.93 -2.41 6.00
N GLY A 352 -11.07 -2.99 6.31
CA GLY A 352 -11.62 -4.14 5.59
C GLY A 352 -12.50 -5.00 6.46
N VAL A 353 -12.74 -6.25 6.05
CA VAL A 353 -13.47 -7.23 6.86
C VAL A 353 -12.72 -7.47 8.17
N ASP A 354 -13.44 -7.38 9.28
CA ASP A 354 -12.87 -7.54 10.62
C ASP A 354 -12.25 -8.93 10.81
N THR A 355 -10.95 -8.96 11.10
CA THR A 355 -10.17 -10.18 11.30
C THR A 355 -10.65 -11.02 12.49
N THR A 356 -11.35 -10.45 13.48
CA THR A 356 -11.95 -11.19 14.59
C THR A 356 -13.00 -12.19 14.12
N GLN A 357 -13.62 -11.93 12.97
CA GLN A 357 -14.69 -12.73 12.39
C GLN A 357 -14.19 -13.78 11.38
N ILE A 358 -12.86 -13.91 11.23
CA ILE A 358 -12.22 -14.85 10.32
C ILE A 358 -11.33 -15.80 11.12
N ASN A 359 -11.34 -17.08 10.77
CA ASN A 359 -10.42 -18.05 11.33
C ASN A 359 -9.06 -17.98 10.64
N PRO A 360 -7.95 -17.63 11.33
CA PRO A 360 -6.63 -17.52 10.71
C PRO A 360 -6.07 -18.84 10.17
N GLU A 361 -6.54 -19.98 10.65
CA GLU A 361 -6.05 -21.29 10.18
C GLU A 361 -6.64 -21.69 8.84
N THR A 362 -7.87 -21.21 8.54
CA THR A 362 -8.62 -21.63 7.36
C THR A 362 -9.01 -20.49 6.45
N MET A 363 -8.91 -19.24 6.90
CA MET A 363 -9.51 -18.05 6.29
C MET A 363 -11.03 -18.13 6.18
N GLU A 364 -11.68 -19.06 6.85
CA GLU A 364 -13.13 -19.23 6.89
C GLU A 364 -13.78 -18.20 7.81
N SER A 365 -14.96 -17.76 7.44
CA SER A 365 -15.84 -16.96 8.27
C SER A 365 -16.21 -17.72 9.55
N ARG A 366 -16.12 -17.04 10.70
CA ARG A 366 -16.66 -17.57 11.98
C ARG A 366 -18.18 -17.43 12.09
N LEU A 367 -18.80 -16.64 11.19
CA LEU A 367 -20.24 -16.34 11.20
C LEU A 367 -21.01 -17.22 10.21
N VAL A 368 -20.40 -17.52 9.06
CA VAL A 368 -21.07 -18.21 7.95
C VAL A 368 -20.16 -19.35 7.47
N PRO A 369 -20.42 -20.59 7.89
CA PRO A 369 -19.66 -21.76 7.45
C PRO A 369 -19.64 -21.87 5.90
N GLY A 370 -18.50 -22.27 5.32
CA GLY A 370 -18.29 -22.38 3.87
C GLY A 370 -18.04 -21.05 3.15
N LEU A 371 -18.00 -19.93 3.87
CA LEU A 371 -17.58 -18.63 3.36
C LEU A 371 -16.14 -18.37 3.75
N TYR A 372 -15.30 -17.98 2.81
CA TYR A 372 -13.88 -17.68 3.01
C TYR A 372 -13.55 -16.27 2.50
N PHE A 373 -12.46 -15.71 3.02
CA PHE A 373 -11.96 -14.39 2.63
C PHE A 373 -10.48 -14.46 2.26
N ALA A 374 -10.04 -13.66 1.27
CA ALA A 374 -8.62 -13.54 0.95
C ALA A 374 -8.25 -12.17 0.37
N GLY A 375 -6.99 -11.80 0.52
CA GLY A 375 -6.40 -10.59 -0.04
C GLY A 375 -6.79 -9.30 0.67
N GLU A 376 -6.77 -8.20 -0.08
CA GLU A 376 -7.00 -6.83 0.42
C GLU A 376 -8.44 -6.55 0.89
N LEU A 377 -9.35 -7.49 0.78
CA LEU A 377 -10.71 -7.36 1.32
C LEU A 377 -10.71 -7.38 2.85
N ILE A 378 -9.72 -8.01 3.45
CA ILE A 378 -9.55 -8.19 4.89
C ILE A 378 -8.82 -6.98 5.47
N ASP A 379 -9.11 -6.61 6.75
CA ASP A 379 -8.38 -5.55 7.47
C ASP A 379 -6.92 -5.97 7.76
N VAL A 380 -6.16 -6.14 6.70
CA VAL A 380 -4.71 -6.34 6.72
C VAL A 380 -4.09 -5.51 5.61
N ASP A 381 -3.24 -4.59 5.98
CA ASP A 381 -2.42 -3.81 5.06
C ASP A 381 -0.94 -3.88 5.46
N ALA A 382 -0.06 -3.62 4.52
CA ALA A 382 1.37 -3.72 4.75
C ALA A 382 2.14 -2.53 4.19
N ILE A 383 3.41 -2.41 4.59
CA ILE A 383 4.33 -1.41 4.04
C ILE A 383 4.59 -1.63 2.55
N CYS A 384 5.19 -0.63 1.89
CA CYS A 384 5.75 -0.80 0.54
C CYS A 384 6.83 -1.90 0.56
N GLY A 385 6.88 -2.74 -0.48
CA GLY A 385 7.96 -3.72 -0.59
C GLY A 385 7.57 -5.16 -0.88
N GLY A 386 6.42 -5.39 -1.53
CA GLY A 386 5.96 -6.74 -1.91
C GLY A 386 5.07 -7.41 -0.85
N TYR A 387 4.99 -6.87 0.35
CA TYR A 387 4.26 -7.45 1.48
C TYR A 387 2.74 -7.58 1.24
N ASN A 388 2.10 -6.59 0.63
CA ASN A 388 0.68 -6.64 0.30
C ASN A 388 0.37 -7.76 -0.71
N LEU A 389 1.28 -8.01 -1.65
CA LEU A 389 1.17 -9.15 -2.56
C LEU A 389 1.45 -10.47 -1.84
N THR A 390 2.45 -10.53 -0.95
CA THR A 390 2.70 -11.71 -0.11
C THR A 390 1.44 -12.06 0.70
N TRP A 391 0.78 -11.07 1.31
CA TRP A 391 -0.50 -11.28 1.99
C TRP A 391 -1.58 -11.85 1.05
N ALA A 392 -1.69 -11.29 -0.17
CA ALA A 392 -2.67 -11.77 -1.14
C ALA A 392 -2.39 -13.21 -1.58
N TRP A 393 -1.12 -13.57 -1.83
CA TRP A 393 -0.73 -14.93 -2.19
C TRP A 393 -1.03 -15.91 -1.05
N THR A 394 -0.59 -15.58 0.16
CA THR A 394 -0.71 -16.47 1.32
C THR A 394 -2.17 -16.66 1.73
N SER A 395 -2.94 -15.60 1.88
CA SER A 395 -4.35 -15.70 2.26
C SER A 395 -5.18 -16.43 1.19
N GLY A 396 -4.86 -16.22 -0.10
CA GLY A 396 -5.46 -16.95 -1.22
C GLY A 396 -5.14 -18.45 -1.16
N TYR A 397 -3.88 -18.79 -0.89
CA TYR A 397 -3.46 -20.18 -0.69
C TYR A 397 -4.25 -20.87 0.44
N VAL A 398 -4.28 -20.22 1.62
CA VAL A 398 -4.95 -20.80 2.80
C VAL A 398 -6.44 -20.98 2.55
N ALA A 399 -7.12 -19.96 2.01
CA ALA A 399 -8.54 -20.03 1.71
C ALA A 399 -8.84 -21.12 0.66
N GLY A 400 -8.07 -21.17 -0.43
CA GLY A 400 -8.25 -22.16 -1.50
C GLY A 400 -8.04 -23.60 -1.03
N CYS A 401 -7.01 -23.81 -0.21
CA CYS A 401 -6.75 -25.13 0.39
C CYS A 401 -7.85 -25.56 1.37
N SER A 402 -8.32 -24.65 2.21
CA SER A 402 -9.28 -24.96 3.27
C SER A 402 -10.68 -25.19 2.75
N ALA A 403 -11.09 -24.44 1.73
CA ALA A 403 -12.39 -24.60 1.09
C ALA A 403 -12.59 -25.98 0.44
N THR A 404 -11.55 -26.77 0.25
CA THR A 404 -11.66 -28.16 -0.29
C THR A 404 -11.82 -29.23 0.79
N SER A 405 -11.56 -28.89 2.05
CA SER A 405 -11.50 -29.87 3.15
C SER A 405 -12.79 -29.93 3.96
N ALA A 406 -13.79 -29.11 3.64
CA ALA A 406 -15.08 -28.99 4.31
C ALA A 406 -16.17 -29.87 3.68
#